data_b0ea933ceebc589f620f9a8d2941b31b
#
_entry.id   b0ea933ceebc589f620f9a8d2941b31b
#
_cell.length_a   1.000
_cell.length_b   1.000
_cell.length_c   1.000
_cell.angle_alpha   90.00
_cell.angle_beta   90.00
_cell.angle_gamma   90.00
#
_symmetry.space_group_name_H-M   'P 1'
#
loop_
_entity.id
_entity.type
_entity.pdbx_description
1 polymer ?
#
loop_
_entity_poly.entity_id
_entity_poly.type
_entity_poly.pdbx_seq_one_letter_code
_entity_poly.pdbx_strand_id
1 'polypeptide(L)'
;MTAASSPTLGLRIRKAAVLGAGVMGAQIAAHLTNAGVETVLFDLPAKEGPKSGIALKAIANLAKLSPAPLADKALAASIIPANYDDDLDHLKDVDLVIEAIAERMDWKLDLYKKIAGHLSKTAIIASNTSGLSINTLAEALPEEMRHRFCGVHFFNPPRYMHLVELIPTRLTDQNVLEGLEAFLVTTVGKGVVIAKDTPNFIGNRIGVFSMLATMHHTEQFKLGFDTVDALTGP
;
A
#
# COMPACT_ATOMS: atom_id res chain seq x y z
N MET A 1 -2.99 -38.58 -14.87
CA MET A 1 -1.58 -38.17 -14.77
C MET A 1 -1.59 -36.64 -14.67
N THR A 2 -1.58 -36.14 -13.47
CA THR A 2 -1.49 -34.69 -13.18
C THR A 2 -0.04 -34.28 -13.42
N ALA A 3 0.19 -33.38 -14.37
CA ALA A 3 1.50 -32.79 -14.59
C ALA A 3 1.90 -32.06 -13.30
N ALA A 4 2.99 -32.48 -12.68
CA ALA A 4 3.60 -31.76 -11.59
C ALA A 4 4.06 -30.40 -12.13
N SER A 5 3.42 -29.33 -11.67
CA SER A 5 3.89 -27.99 -11.93
C SER A 5 5.31 -27.85 -11.38
N SER A 6 6.24 -27.49 -12.26
CA SER A 6 7.60 -27.14 -11.84
C SER A 6 7.50 -26.10 -10.72
N PRO A 7 8.35 -26.19 -9.67
CA PRO A 7 8.35 -25.16 -8.64
C PRO A 7 8.65 -23.82 -9.31
N THR A 8 7.67 -22.95 -9.39
CA THR A 8 7.87 -21.54 -9.72
C THR A 8 8.91 -21.02 -8.74
N LEU A 9 10.08 -20.58 -9.22
CA LEU A 9 11.01 -19.82 -8.40
C LEU A 9 10.21 -18.67 -7.79
N GLY A 10 9.92 -18.77 -6.48
CA GLY A 10 9.01 -17.87 -5.79
C GLY A 10 9.50 -16.43 -5.97
N LEU A 11 8.56 -15.54 -6.26
CA LEU A 11 8.79 -14.10 -6.30
C LEU A 11 9.57 -13.68 -5.04
N ARG A 12 10.76 -13.13 -5.22
CA ARG A 12 11.60 -12.69 -4.11
C ARG A 12 11.67 -11.17 -4.08
N ILE A 13 10.97 -10.58 -3.12
CA ILE A 13 11.01 -9.13 -2.89
C ILE A 13 12.04 -8.85 -1.80
N ARG A 14 13.13 -8.19 -2.18
CA ARG A 14 14.23 -7.77 -1.27
C ARG A 14 14.26 -6.27 -1.09
N LYS A 15 13.84 -5.53 -2.13
CA LYS A 15 13.86 -4.07 -2.15
C LYS A 15 12.51 -3.54 -2.62
N ALA A 16 11.97 -2.59 -1.88
CA ALA A 16 10.71 -1.96 -2.20
C ALA A 16 10.82 -0.44 -2.19
N ALA A 17 10.08 0.22 -3.07
CA ALA A 17 9.85 1.66 -3.02
C ALA A 17 8.42 1.93 -2.57
N VAL A 18 8.25 2.85 -1.63
CA VAL A 18 6.94 3.38 -1.22
C VAL A 18 6.84 4.82 -1.71
N LEU A 19 5.82 5.10 -2.51
CA LEU A 19 5.60 6.40 -3.14
C LEU A 19 4.55 7.18 -2.37
N GLY A 20 4.96 8.26 -1.72
CA GLY A 20 4.16 9.09 -0.82
C GLY A 20 4.54 8.85 0.65
N ALA A 21 5.07 9.88 1.31
CA ALA A 21 5.48 9.85 2.72
C ALA A 21 4.38 10.37 3.66
N GLY A 22 3.11 10.21 3.26
CA GLY A 22 1.95 10.48 4.11
C GLY A 22 1.79 9.44 5.23
N VAL A 23 0.67 9.51 5.95
CA VAL A 23 0.39 8.63 7.10
C VAL A 23 0.51 7.15 6.74
N MET A 24 -0.08 6.71 5.62
CA MET A 24 -0.02 5.31 5.20
C MET A 24 1.34 4.94 4.66
N GLY A 25 1.89 5.73 3.72
CA GLY A 25 3.15 5.37 3.05
C GLY A 25 4.33 5.28 4.01
N ALA A 26 4.49 6.23 4.93
CA ALA A 26 5.55 6.16 5.94
C ALA A 26 5.42 4.92 6.84
N GLN A 27 4.21 4.55 7.25
CA GLN A 27 3.98 3.37 8.09
C GLN A 27 4.09 2.06 7.31
N ILE A 28 3.74 2.03 6.01
CA ILE A 28 3.98 0.88 5.13
C ILE A 28 5.49 0.68 4.96
N ALA A 29 6.25 1.76 4.71
CA ALA A 29 7.71 1.70 4.63
C ALA A 29 8.32 1.16 5.93
N ALA A 30 7.88 1.64 7.10
CA ALA A 30 8.30 1.13 8.40
C ALA A 30 7.99 -0.38 8.56
N HIS A 31 6.82 -0.82 8.12
CA HIS A 31 6.42 -2.23 8.25
C HIS A 31 7.22 -3.15 7.33
N LEU A 32 7.50 -2.73 6.10
CA LEU A 32 8.40 -3.45 5.19
C LEU A 32 9.82 -3.54 5.75
N THR A 33 10.34 -2.45 6.33
CA THR A 33 11.65 -2.42 7.01
C THR A 33 11.68 -3.36 8.22
N ASN A 34 10.60 -3.42 9.02
CA ASN A 34 10.47 -4.41 10.11
C ASN A 34 10.56 -5.86 9.60
N ALA A 35 10.09 -6.11 8.38
CA ALA A 35 10.14 -7.42 7.73
C ALA A 35 11.48 -7.71 7.03
N GLY A 36 12.49 -6.83 7.19
CA GLY A 36 13.82 -6.99 6.60
C GLY A 36 13.90 -6.65 5.11
N VAL A 37 12.92 -5.95 4.55
CA VAL A 37 12.93 -5.46 3.16
C VAL A 37 13.67 -4.13 3.11
N GLU A 38 14.66 -4.00 2.22
CA GLU A 38 15.29 -2.70 1.92
C GLU A 38 14.23 -1.75 1.36
N THR A 39 14.04 -0.60 2.01
CA THR A 39 12.89 0.26 1.69
C THR A 39 13.33 1.68 1.38
N VAL A 40 12.88 2.19 0.23
CA VAL A 40 13.03 3.59 -0.19
C VAL A 40 11.68 4.28 -0.05
N LEU A 41 11.64 5.39 0.66
CA LEU A 41 10.43 6.21 0.86
C LEU A 41 10.53 7.49 0.04
N PHE A 42 9.66 7.63 -0.95
CA PHE A 42 9.59 8.78 -1.85
C PHE A 42 8.53 9.78 -1.42
N ASP A 43 8.81 11.05 -1.68
CA ASP A 43 7.78 12.11 -1.72
C ASP A 43 8.19 13.23 -2.69
N LEU A 44 7.37 14.26 -2.78
CA LEU A 44 7.71 15.48 -3.51
C LEU A 44 8.98 16.12 -2.97
N PRO A 45 9.76 16.82 -3.80
CA PRO A 45 10.90 17.59 -3.33
C PRO A 45 10.44 18.68 -2.36
N ALA A 46 11.18 18.85 -1.26
CA ALA A 46 10.92 19.91 -0.32
C ALA A 46 11.26 21.28 -0.95
N LYS A 47 10.46 22.29 -0.62
CA LYS A 47 10.69 23.66 -1.09
C LYS A 47 11.90 24.33 -0.42
N GLU A 48 12.22 23.91 0.79
CA GLU A 48 13.32 24.42 1.61
C GLU A 48 14.08 23.27 2.25
N GLY A 49 15.39 23.45 2.44
CA GLY A 49 16.26 22.43 3.01
C GLY A 49 16.64 21.32 2.03
N PRO A 50 16.97 20.11 2.52
CA PRO A 50 17.30 18.97 1.67
C PRO A 50 16.10 18.59 0.80
N LYS A 51 16.31 18.28 -0.49
CA LYS A 51 15.22 17.96 -1.42
C LYS A 51 14.36 16.77 -0.93
N SER A 52 14.96 15.72 -0.36
CA SER A 52 14.22 14.61 0.25
C SER A 52 13.70 14.90 1.67
N GLY A 53 13.59 16.20 2.05
CA GLY A 53 13.20 16.66 3.39
C GLY A 53 11.82 16.22 3.85
N ILE A 54 10.87 16.03 2.92
CA ILE A 54 9.52 15.54 3.27
C ILE A 54 9.62 14.10 3.74
N ALA A 55 10.27 13.22 3.00
CA ALA A 55 10.50 11.83 3.38
C ALA A 55 11.32 11.72 4.67
N LEU A 56 12.40 12.50 4.81
CA LEU A 56 13.20 12.57 6.04
C LEU A 56 12.36 12.91 7.27
N LYS A 57 11.50 13.94 7.17
CA LYS A 57 10.61 14.35 8.25
C LYS A 57 9.59 13.27 8.59
N ALA A 58 9.05 12.59 7.59
CA ALA A 58 8.11 11.49 7.79
C ALA A 58 8.78 10.32 8.54
N ILE A 59 9.98 9.92 8.14
CA ILE A 59 10.78 8.87 8.80
C ILE A 59 11.07 9.26 10.27
N ALA A 60 11.52 10.49 10.51
CA ALA A 60 11.79 10.97 11.88
C ALA A 60 10.55 10.97 12.77
N ASN A 61 9.36 11.20 12.19
CA ASN A 61 8.11 11.19 12.94
C ASN A 61 7.62 9.78 13.31
N LEU A 62 8.05 8.72 12.60
CA LEU A 62 7.67 7.33 12.94
C LEU A 62 8.00 6.98 14.39
N ALA A 63 9.13 7.48 14.93
CA ALA A 63 9.55 7.22 16.30
C ALA A 63 8.63 7.82 17.37
N LYS A 64 7.73 8.76 16.99
CA LYS A 64 6.81 9.49 17.89
C LYS A 64 5.40 8.94 17.86
N LEU A 65 5.08 8.04 16.93
CA LEU A 65 3.72 7.51 16.75
C LEU A 65 3.39 6.47 17.84
N SER A 66 2.13 6.46 18.23
CA SER A 66 1.54 5.44 19.09
C SER A 66 0.23 4.95 18.45
N PRO A 67 0.09 3.62 18.23
CA PRO A 67 1.06 2.56 18.51
C PRO A 67 2.31 2.67 17.61
N ALA A 68 3.44 2.15 18.06
CA ALA A 68 4.74 2.29 17.41
C ALA A 68 4.79 1.53 16.06
N PRO A 69 5.02 2.19 14.90
CA PRO A 69 5.08 1.53 13.60
C PRO A 69 6.37 0.70 13.38
N LEU A 70 7.47 1.08 14.03
CA LEU A 70 8.74 0.37 14.00
C LEU A 70 8.85 -0.62 15.15
N ALA A 71 9.43 -1.79 14.91
CA ALA A 71 9.72 -2.78 15.94
C ALA A 71 10.85 -2.30 16.87
N ASP A 72 11.84 -1.66 16.29
CA ASP A 72 12.90 -0.92 16.97
C ASP A 72 13.03 0.47 16.31
N LYS A 73 13.12 1.52 17.10
CA LYS A 73 13.27 2.90 16.61
C LYS A 73 14.54 3.09 15.76
N ALA A 74 15.58 2.31 16.02
CA ALA A 74 16.82 2.32 15.24
C ALA A 74 16.61 1.94 13.76
N LEU A 75 15.58 1.13 13.45
CA LEU A 75 15.24 0.75 12.07
C LEU A 75 14.83 1.95 11.20
N ALA A 76 14.44 3.09 11.78
CA ALA A 76 14.19 4.30 11.03
C ALA A 76 15.39 4.71 10.15
N ALA A 77 16.62 4.48 10.62
CA ALA A 77 17.85 4.79 9.88
C ALA A 77 18.07 3.89 8.65
N SER A 78 17.36 2.78 8.54
CA SER A 78 17.45 1.85 7.40
C SER A 78 16.48 2.23 6.27
N ILE A 79 15.54 3.16 6.50
CA ILE A 79 14.64 3.65 5.45
C ILE A 79 15.36 4.73 4.67
N ILE A 80 15.50 4.56 3.36
CA ILE A 80 16.16 5.50 2.46
C ILE A 80 15.17 6.60 2.08
N PRO A 81 15.40 7.88 2.46
CA PRO A 81 14.56 8.98 2.01
C PRO A 81 14.89 9.37 0.57
N ALA A 82 13.88 9.59 -0.25
CA ALA A 82 14.03 9.95 -1.66
C ALA A 82 13.00 10.99 -2.10
N ASN A 83 13.26 11.65 -3.23
CA ASN A 83 12.34 12.57 -3.89
C ASN A 83 12.19 12.26 -5.37
N TYR A 84 11.09 12.76 -5.98
CA TYR A 84 10.78 12.45 -7.38
C TYR A 84 11.59 13.24 -8.42
N ASP A 85 12.48 14.14 -8.03
CA ASP A 85 13.27 14.93 -8.98
C ASP A 85 14.69 14.38 -9.16
N ASP A 86 15.34 13.98 -8.07
CA ASP A 86 16.75 13.59 -8.12
C ASP A 86 16.98 12.10 -7.93
N ASP A 87 16.02 11.37 -7.30
CA ASP A 87 16.28 10.05 -6.74
C ASP A 87 15.56 8.91 -7.51
N LEU A 88 14.95 9.19 -8.68
CA LEU A 88 14.20 8.18 -9.46
C LEU A 88 15.05 6.96 -9.87
N ASP A 89 16.37 7.09 -9.86
CA ASP A 89 17.29 5.98 -10.13
C ASP A 89 17.17 4.82 -9.13
N HIS A 90 16.71 5.09 -7.90
CA HIS A 90 16.38 4.04 -6.95
C HIS A 90 15.27 3.08 -7.40
N LEU A 91 14.47 3.46 -8.39
CA LEU A 91 13.39 2.61 -8.92
C LEU A 91 13.90 1.54 -9.90
N LYS A 92 15.16 1.64 -10.36
CA LYS A 92 15.74 0.72 -11.36
C LYS A 92 15.98 -0.69 -10.83
N ASP A 93 16.15 -0.83 -9.52
CA ASP A 93 16.53 -2.08 -8.85
C ASP A 93 15.52 -2.54 -7.77
N VAL A 94 14.34 -1.92 -7.70
CA VAL A 94 13.28 -2.38 -6.79
C VAL A 94 12.51 -3.56 -7.38
N ASP A 95 12.10 -4.46 -6.51
CA ASP A 95 11.25 -5.60 -6.83
C ASP A 95 9.77 -5.25 -6.72
N LEU A 96 9.42 -4.31 -5.83
CA LEU A 96 8.05 -3.89 -5.53
C LEU A 96 7.96 -2.38 -5.37
N VAL A 97 6.97 -1.78 -6.00
CA VAL A 97 6.57 -0.39 -5.78
C VAL A 97 5.18 -0.37 -5.16
N ILE A 98 5.01 0.32 -4.03
CA ILE A 98 3.69 0.56 -3.41
C ILE A 98 3.40 2.05 -3.46
N GLU A 99 2.43 2.46 -4.26
CA GLU A 99 1.97 3.83 -4.34
C GLU A 99 0.96 4.09 -3.20
N ALA A 100 1.21 5.13 -2.42
CA ALA A 100 0.43 5.56 -1.26
C ALA A 100 0.32 7.10 -1.17
N ILE A 101 0.23 7.78 -2.34
CA ILE A 101 -0.01 9.22 -2.40
C ILE A 101 -1.48 9.56 -2.12
N ALA A 102 -1.84 10.84 -2.16
CA ALA A 102 -3.22 11.29 -1.94
C ALA A 102 -4.23 10.60 -2.86
N GLU A 103 -5.45 10.40 -2.36
CA GLU A 103 -6.55 9.69 -3.06
C GLU A 103 -7.14 10.55 -4.18
N ARG A 104 -6.30 10.87 -5.17
CA ARG A 104 -6.63 11.67 -6.34
C ARG A 104 -6.20 10.95 -7.61
N MET A 105 -7.18 10.64 -8.47
CA MET A 105 -6.95 9.91 -9.71
C MET A 105 -5.92 10.61 -10.60
N ASP A 106 -6.09 11.91 -10.84
CA ASP A 106 -5.21 12.73 -11.69
C ASP A 106 -3.74 12.68 -11.20
N TRP A 107 -3.51 12.82 -9.90
CA TRP A 107 -2.16 12.79 -9.34
C TRP A 107 -1.50 11.41 -9.46
N LYS A 108 -2.27 10.34 -9.26
CA LYS A 108 -1.76 8.97 -9.42
C LYS A 108 -1.41 8.66 -10.86
N LEU A 109 -2.27 9.07 -11.82
CA LEU A 109 -2.00 8.90 -13.25
C LEU A 109 -0.73 9.64 -13.70
N ASP A 110 -0.52 10.87 -13.22
CA ASP A 110 0.67 11.66 -13.53
C ASP A 110 1.93 11.06 -12.90
N LEU A 111 1.84 10.57 -11.66
CA LEU A 111 2.94 9.87 -11.01
C LEU A 111 3.35 8.61 -11.78
N TYR A 112 2.39 7.77 -12.19
CA TYR A 112 2.70 6.55 -12.95
C TYR A 112 3.38 6.84 -14.28
N LYS A 113 2.95 7.88 -15.01
CA LYS A 113 3.63 8.33 -16.23
C LYS A 113 5.07 8.77 -15.94
N LYS A 114 5.27 9.51 -14.83
CA LYS A 114 6.60 10.02 -14.43
C LYS A 114 7.56 8.89 -14.12
N ILE A 115 7.13 7.86 -13.39
CA ILE A 115 8.01 6.79 -12.91
C ILE A 115 8.20 5.64 -13.90
N ALA A 116 7.29 5.46 -14.87
CA ALA A 116 7.27 4.28 -15.75
C ALA A 116 8.63 4.02 -16.43
N GLY A 117 9.30 5.06 -16.93
CA GLY A 117 10.60 4.93 -17.59
C GLY A 117 11.78 4.61 -16.65
N HIS A 118 11.57 4.65 -15.33
CA HIS A 118 12.60 4.40 -14.32
C HIS A 118 12.45 3.04 -13.65
N LEU A 119 11.34 2.35 -13.87
CA LEU A 119 11.06 1.07 -13.23
C LEU A 119 11.85 -0.08 -13.81
N SER A 120 12.26 -1.00 -12.95
CA SER A 120 12.76 -2.32 -13.38
C SER A 120 11.71 -3.03 -14.26
N LYS A 121 12.19 -3.77 -15.27
CA LYS A 121 11.31 -4.58 -16.15
C LYS A 121 10.54 -5.68 -15.42
N THR A 122 10.96 -6.02 -14.20
CA THR A 122 10.37 -7.07 -13.37
C THR A 122 9.66 -6.54 -12.13
N ALA A 123 9.77 -5.24 -11.82
CA ALA A 123 9.12 -4.65 -10.65
C ALA A 123 7.60 -4.83 -10.68
N ILE A 124 7.03 -5.27 -9.59
CA ILE A 124 5.58 -5.24 -9.36
C ILE A 124 5.20 -3.84 -8.93
N ILE A 125 4.09 -3.35 -9.47
CA ILE A 125 3.55 -2.05 -9.15
C ILE A 125 2.22 -2.24 -8.44
N ALA A 126 2.09 -1.67 -7.26
CA ALA A 126 0.87 -1.77 -6.45
C ALA A 126 0.36 -0.39 -6.05
N SER A 127 -0.96 -0.21 -6.00
CA SER A 127 -1.57 0.98 -5.40
C SER A 127 -2.22 0.64 -4.06
N ASN A 128 -1.98 1.48 -3.05
CA ASN A 128 -2.64 1.40 -1.75
C ASN A 128 -3.93 2.25 -1.71
N THR A 129 -4.53 2.56 -2.85
CA THR A 129 -5.81 3.27 -2.90
C THR A 129 -6.89 2.54 -2.12
N SER A 130 -7.79 3.30 -1.48
CA SER A 130 -8.89 2.73 -0.68
C SER A 130 -10.20 2.60 -1.47
N GLY A 131 -10.32 3.19 -2.66
CA GLY A 131 -11.58 3.20 -3.39
C GLY A 131 -11.53 3.60 -4.85
N LEU A 132 -10.38 4.06 -5.37
CA LEU A 132 -10.23 4.34 -6.80
C LEU A 132 -10.14 3.02 -7.57
N SER A 133 -10.67 3.00 -8.80
CA SER A 133 -10.61 1.80 -9.65
C SER A 133 -9.18 1.44 -10.00
N ILE A 134 -8.78 0.24 -9.63
CA ILE A 134 -7.46 -0.34 -9.94
C ILE A 134 -7.30 -0.55 -11.45
N ASN A 135 -8.37 -0.94 -12.15
CA ASN A 135 -8.36 -1.07 -13.61
C ASN A 135 -8.08 0.27 -14.29
N THR A 136 -8.74 1.36 -13.84
CA THR A 136 -8.50 2.71 -14.40
C THR A 136 -7.08 3.20 -14.11
N LEU A 137 -6.55 2.94 -12.90
CA LEU A 137 -5.16 3.28 -12.58
C LEU A 137 -4.15 2.54 -13.46
N ALA A 138 -4.42 1.27 -13.79
CA ALA A 138 -3.56 0.47 -14.67
C ALA A 138 -3.44 1.06 -16.08
N GLU A 139 -4.47 1.76 -16.58
CA GLU A 139 -4.46 2.36 -17.92
C GLU A 139 -3.39 3.44 -18.10
N ALA A 140 -2.94 4.07 -17.00
CA ALA A 140 -1.87 5.06 -17.04
C ALA A 140 -0.47 4.46 -17.22
N LEU A 141 -0.32 3.17 -16.99
CA LEU A 141 0.93 2.47 -17.19
C LEU A 141 1.08 2.02 -18.65
N PRO A 142 2.33 1.94 -19.17
CA PRO A 142 2.62 1.27 -20.42
C PRO A 142 2.02 -0.14 -20.46
N GLU A 143 1.54 -0.58 -21.62
CA GLU A 143 0.82 -1.85 -21.78
C GLU A 143 1.63 -3.04 -21.26
N GLU A 144 2.92 -3.05 -21.51
CA GLU A 144 3.86 -4.08 -21.06
C GLU A 144 4.06 -4.14 -19.54
N MET A 145 3.58 -3.15 -18.79
CA MET A 145 3.66 -3.11 -17.32
C MET A 145 2.36 -3.51 -16.64
N ARG A 146 1.22 -3.47 -17.35
CA ARG A 146 -0.12 -3.65 -16.75
C ARG A 146 -0.33 -5.03 -16.17
N HIS A 147 0.33 -6.05 -16.71
CA HIS A 147 0.25 -7.42 -16.18
C HIS A 147 0.92 -7.58 -14.79
N ARG A 148 1.72 -6.60 -14.36
CA ARG A 148 2.40 -6.56 -13.06
C ARG A 148 1.81 -5.51 -12.12
N PHE A 149 0.61 -5.00 -12.43
CA PHE A 149 -0.07 -3.99 -11.62
C PHE A 149 -1.28 -4.58 -10.90
N CYS A 150 -1.46 -4.23 -9.61
CA CYS A 150 -2.63 -4.57 -8.81
C CYS A 150 -2.85 -3.56 -7.67
N GLY A 151 -3.94 -3.66 -6.95
CA GLY A 151 -4.13 -3.00 -5.67
C GLY A 151 -3.54 -3.85 -4.53
N VAL A 152 -2.87 -3.20 -3.58
CA VAL A 152 -2.44 -3.78 -2.29
C VAL A 152 -2.88 -2.83 -1.20
N HIS A 153 -4.06 -3.06 -0.67
CA HIS A 153 -4.71 -2.16 0.27
C HIS A 153 -4.43 -2.57 1.71
N PHE A 154 -3.56 -1.80 2.37
CA PHE A 154 -3.27 -1.92 3.79
C PHE A 154 -4.28 -1.11 4.61
N PHE A 155 -4.55 -1.57 5.83
CA PHE A 155 -5.36 -0.86 6.81
C PHE A 155 -4.49 -0.16 7.86
N ASN A 156 -4.97 0.97 8.37
CA ASN A 156 -4.25 1.79 9.35
C ASN A 156 -4.51 1.28 10.80
N PRO A 157 -3.47 1.04 11.61
CA PRO A 157 -2.03 1.13 11.33
C PRO A 157 -1.49 -0.15 10.64
N PRO A 158 -0.68 -0.05 9.56
CA PRO A 158 -0.23 -1.21 8.77
C PRO A 158 0.47 -2.30 9.57
N ARG A 159 1.21 -1.97 10.62
CA ARG A 159 1.89 -2.95 11.46
C ARG A 159 0.91 -3.83 12.25
N TYR A 160 -0.20 -3.27 12.71
CA TYR A 160 -1.12 -3.91 13.65
C TYR A 160 -2.33 -4.52 12.96
N MET A 161 -2.81 -3.89 11.90
CA MET A 161 -3.92 -4.42 11.12
C MET A 161 -3.45 -5.61 10.28
N HIS A 162 -4.01 -6.80 10.60
CA HIS A 162 -3.60 -8.04 9.96
C HIS A 162 -4.06 -8.15 8.52
N LEU A 163 -5.25 -7.62 8.20
CA LEU A 163 -5.85 -7.69 6.87
C LEU A 163 -5.09 -6.86 5.85
N VAL A 164 -4.86 -7.46 4.67
CA VAL A 164 -4.51 -6.77 3.41
C VAL A 164 -5.42 -7.29 2.32
N GLU A 165 -5.99 -6.38 1.55
CA GLU A 165 -6.73 -6.73 0.35
C GLU A 165 -5.81 -6.67 -0.86
N LEU A 166 -5.83 -7.71 -1.68
CA LEU A 166 -5.12 -7.81 -2.94
C LEU A 166 -6.15 -7.72 -4.08
N ILE A 167 -6.08 -6.67 -4.88
CA ILE A 167 -7.10 -6.34 -5.88
C ILE A 167 -6.48 -6.46 -7.27
N PRO A 168 -6.69 -7.58 -7.99
CA PRO A 168 -6.20 -7.74 -9.36
C PRO A 168 -6.96 -6.85 -10.34
N THR A 169 -6.28 -6.45 -11.41
CA THR A 169 -6.91 -5.96 -12.62
C THR A 169 -7.33 -7.13 -13.52
N ARG A 170 -7.97 -6.83 -14.64
CA ARG A 170 -8.27 -7.83 -15.67
C ARG A 170 -7.02 -8.39 -16.36
N LEU A 171 -5.89 -7.69 -16.25
CA LEU A 171 -4.63 -8.01 -16.91
C LEU A 171 -3.56 -8.54 -15.97
N THR A 172 -3.78 -8.46 -14.65
CA THR A 172 -2.78 -8.88 -13.66
C THR A 172 -2.46 -10.37 -13.82
N ASP A 173 -1.17 -10.69 -13.96
CA ASP A 173 -0.70 -12.07 -14.08
C ASP A 173 -0.93 -12.84 -12.77
N GLN A 174 -1.45 -14.06 -12.90
CA GLN A 174 -1.72 -14.93 -11.76
C GLN A 174 -0.46 -15.25 -10.94
N ASN A 175 0.70 -15.41 -11.59
CA ASN A 175 1.97 -15.65 -10.88
C ASN A 175 2.40 -14.43 -10.03
N VAL A 176 2.09 -13.22 -10.50
CA VAL A 176 2.33 -11.97 -9.74
C VAL A 176 1.46 -11.95 -8.49
N LEU A 177 0.18 -12.32 -8.61
CA LEU A 177 -0.74 -12.36 -7.47
C LEU A 177 -0.32 -13.42 -6.44
N GLU A 178 -0.03 -14.64 -6.89
CA GLU A 178 0.39 -15.73 -6.01
C GLU A 178 1.72 -15.41 -5.30
N GLY A 179 2.68 -14.85 -6.03
CA GLY A 179 3.96 -14.45 -5.46
C GLY A 179 3.82 -13.30 -4.46
N LEU A 180 2.94 -12.33 -4.76
CA LEU A 180 2.69 -11.20 -3.87
C LEU A 180 1.91 -11.63 -2.62
N GLU A 181 0.92 -12.52 -2.76
CA GLU A 181 0.20 -13.12 -1.64
C GLU A 181 1.18 -13.89 -0.74
N ALA A 182 2.03 -14.75 -1.31
CA ALA A 182 3.03 -15.48 -0.55
C ALA A 182 3.97 -14.53 0.21
N PHE A 183 4.46 -13.46 -0.42
CA PHE A 183 5.29 -12.44 0.22
C PHE A 183 4.56 -11.74 1.37
N LEU A 184 3.33 -11.29 1.14
CA LEU A 184 2.53 -10.59 2.15
C LEU A 184 2.25 -11.49 3.36
N VAL A 185 1.97 -12.77 3.14
CA VAL A 185 1.68 -13.74 4.21
C VAL A 185 2.97 -14.14 4.94
N THR A 186 4.00 -14.57 4.23
CA THR A 186 5.17 -15.23 4.85
C THR A 186 6.22 -14.25 5.34
N THR A 187 6.39 -13.11 4.67
CA THR A 187 7.42 -12.11 4.99
C THR A 187 6.83 -10.93 5.77
N VAL A 188 5.70 -10.39 5.30
CA VAL A 188 5.09 -9.21 5.92
C VAL A 188 4.13 -9.58 7.07
N GLY A 189 3.73 -10.85 7.18
CA GLY A 189 2.89 -11.36 8.27
C GLY A 189 1.42 -10.93 8.18
N LYS A 190 0.88 -10.84 6.96
CA LYS A 190 -0.52 -10.42 6.71
C LYS A 190 -1.47 -11.59 6.44
N GLY A 191 -2.73 -11.38 6.77
CA GLY A 191 -3.83 -12.18 6.24
C GLY A 191 -4.33 -11.52 4.96
N VAL A 192 -4.19 -12.22 3.82
CA VAL A 192 -4.53 -11.68 2.51
C VAL A 192 -5.90 -12.14 2.06
N VAL A 193 -6.69 -11.24 1.51
CA VAL A 193 -7.97 -11.52 0.87
C VAL A 193 -7.96 -10.96 -0.54
N ILE A 194 -8.28 -11.79 -1.52
CA ILE A 194 -8.45 -11.36 -2.91
C ILE A 194 -9.78 -10.63 -3.05
N ALA A 195 -9.74 -9.34 -3.37
CA ALA A 195 -10.92 -8.52 -3.54
C ALA A 195 -11.15 -8.17 -5.01
N LYS A 196 -12.40 -7.91 -5.36
CA LYS A 196 -12.75 -7.37 -6.69
C LYS A 196 -12.52 -5.87 -6.72
N ASP A 197 -12.19 -5.33 -7.90
CA ASP A 197 -12.13 -3.88 -8.16
C ASP A 197 -13.56 -3.29 -8.15
N THR A 198 -14.08 -3.11 -6.96
CA THR A 198 -15.40 -2.51 -6.69
C THR A 198 -15.23 -1.39 -5.65
N PRO A 199 -16.11 -0.37 -5.62
CA PRO A 199 -16.00 0.74 -4.67
C PRO A 199 -15.84 0.24 -3.22
N ASN A 200 -14.81 0.77 -2.53
CA ASN A 200 -14.46 0.43 -1.14
C ASN A 200 -14.04 -1.04 -0.90
N PHE A 201 -13.79 -1.81 -1.95
CA PHE A 201 -13.39 -3.22 -1.93
C PHE A 201 -14.25 -4.08 -0.99
N ILE A 202 -13.67 -4.74 0.04
CA ILE A 202 -14.40 -5.59 1.00
C ILE A 202 -14.45 -4.92 2.38
N GLY A 203 -13.29 -4.64 3.00
CA GLY A 203 -13.22 -4.20 4.39
C GLY A 203 -13.89 -2.85 4.63
N ASN A 204 -13.55 -1.84 3.83
CA ASN A 204 -14.19 -0.54 3.91
C ASN A 204 -15.69 -0.61 3.58
N ARG A 205 -16.10 -1.45 2.63
CA ARG A 205 -17.50 -1.63 2.26
C ARG A 205 -18.32 -2.22 3.41
N ILE A 206 -17.78 -3.21 4.12
CA ILE A 206 -18.42 -3.81 5.30
C ILE A 206 -18.49 -2.77 6.43
N GLY A 207 -17.40 -2.05 6.70
CA GLY A 207 -17.35 -1.02 7.73
C GLY A 207 -18.35 0.11 7.48
N VAL A 208 -18.41 0.63 6.24
CA VAL A 208 -19.38 1.67 5.86
C VAL A 208 -20.80 1.17 5.95
N PHE A 209 -21.09 -0.07 5.51
CA PHE A 209 -22.41 -0.68 5.65
C PHE A 209 -22.82 -0.76 7.13
N SER A 210 -21.94 -1.25 7.99
CA SER A 210 -22.21 -1.38 9.43
C SER A 210 -22.51 -0.01 10.07
N MET A 211 -21.70 1.01 9.74
CA MET A 211 -21.90 2.37 10.23
C MET A 211 -23.25 2.95 9.75
N LEU A 212 -23.57 2.82 8.47
CA LEU A 212 -24.84 3.31 7.91
C LEU A 212 -26.05 2.57 8.49
N ALA A 213 -25.95 1.27 8.72
CA ALA A 213 -27.00 0.48 9.37
C ALA A 213 -27.25 0.97 10.82
N THR A 214 -26.16 1.21 11.57
CA THR A 214 -26.25 1.78 12.92
C THR A 214 -26.93 3.13 12.90
N MET A 215 -26.52 4.04 12.01
CA MET A 215 -27.15 5.38 11.86
C MET A 215 -28.64 5.28 11.51
N HIS A 216 -29.00 4.42 10.56
CA HIS A 216 -30.39 4.20 10.16
C HIS A 216 -31.26 3.73 11.34
N HIS A 217 -30.78 2.75 12.12
CA HIS A 217 -31.53 2.26 13.28
C HIS A 217 -31.56 3.25 14.42
N THR A 218 -30.51 4.04 14.62
CA THR A 218 -30.48 5.14 15.59
C THR A 218 -31.62 6.11 15.32
N GLU A 219 -31.81 6.52 14.07
CA GLU A 219 -32.89 7.39 13.64
C GLU A 219 -34.26 6.71 13.79
N GLN A 220 -34.40 5.47 13.29
CA GLN A 220 -35.65 4.70 13.31
C GLN A 220 -36.17 4.50 14.74
N PHE A 221 -35.30 4.18 15.69
CA PHE A 221 -35.68 3.93 17.09
C PHE A 221 -35.58 5.18 17.95
N LYS A 222 -35.21 6.34 17.39
CA LYS A 222 -35.03 7.63 18.11
C LYS A 222 -34.11 7.51 19.32
N LEU A 223 -33.02 6.77 19.19
CA LEU A 223 -32.03 6.56 20.25
C LEU A 223 -31.13 7.78 20.38
N GLY A 224 -30.75 8.10 21.62
CA GLY A 224 -29.65 9.04 21.88
C GLY A 224 -28.28 8.41 21.57
N PHE A 225 -27.28 9.23 21.24
CA PHE A 225 -25.93 8.76 20.94
C PHE A 225 -25.31 7.99 22.11
N ASP A 226 -25.53 8.43 23.35
CA ASP A 226 -25.08 7.72 24.57
C ASP A 226 -25.60 6.29 24.66
N THR A 227 -26.85 6.06 24.24
CA THR A 227 -27.46 4.73 24.18
C THR A 227 -26.81 3.89 23.08
N VAL A 228 -26.56 4.48 21.90
CA VAL A 228 -25.91 3.79 20.78
C VAL A 228 -24.49 3.40 21.15
N ASP A 229 -23.73 4.31 21.75
CA ASP A 229 -22.36 4.02 22.20
C ASP A 229 -22.33 2.92 23.28
N ALA A 230 -23.29 2.89 24.18
CA ALA A 230 -23.40 1.83 25.18
C ALA A 230 -23.77 0.45 24.57
N LEU A 231 -24.47 0.43 23.44
CA LEU A 231 -24.88 -0.82 22.76
C LEU A 231 -23.85 -1.33 21.74
N THR A 232 -23.07 -0.45 21.14
CA THR A 232 -22.15 -0.77 20.03
C THR A 232 -20.67 -0.49 20.33
N GLY A 233 -20.39 0.23 21.41
CA GLY A 233 -19.04 0.53 21.88
C GLY A 233 -18.38 -0.65 22.62
N PRO A 234 -17.07 -0.52 22.93
CA PRO A 234 -16.32 -1.52 23.70
C PRO A 234 -16.77 -1.61 25.15
#